data_eee47bd7c4cabd68972090c889d52dc3
#
_entry.id   eee47bd7c4cabd68972090c889d52dc3
#
_cell.length_a   1.000
_cell.length_b   1.000
_cell.length_c   1.000
_cell.angle_alpha   90.00
_cell.angle_beta   90.00
_cell.angle_gamma   90.00
#
_symmetry.space_group_name_H-M   'P 1'
#
loop_
_entity.id
_entity.type
_entity.pdbx_description
1 polymer ?
#
loop_
_entity_poly.entity_id
_entity_poly.type
_entity_poly.pdbx_seq_one_letter_code
_entity_poly.pdbx_strand_id
1 'polypeptide(L)'
;KFVSPEHSQTALRIAEEGIVLLKNDNNLLPVAPEKYTSIAVFGENAVKSLTLGGGSSSLKVKYEVSPLEGLVKMYGKDKIRYSMGYSSGPSAYDKVVPPVENQDSLLKSAVDIASKADVVFFFGGLNKNQYQDCEGGDRKSYDLPFGQNRLISEILKVNKNLVIVLTSGNAVAMPWI
;
A
#
# COMPACT_ATOMS: atom_id res chain seq x y z
N LYS A 1 19.94 25.43 -1.12
CA LYS A 1 18.78 25.28 -2.03
C LYS A 1 17.89 24.16 -1.53
N PHE A 2 16.59 24.38 -1.43
CA PHE A 2 15.64 23.32 -1.10
C PHE A 2 15.50 22.36 -2.29
N VAL A 3 15.35 21.06 -2.01
CA VAL A 3 15.13 20.01 -3.01
C VAL A 3 16.26 19.95 -4.06
N SER A 4 17.50 19.85 -3.60
CA SER A 4 18.63 19.54 -4.48
C SER A 4 18.64 18.04 -4.83
N PRO A 5 19.36 17.62 -5.90
CA PRO A 5 19.55 16.21 -6.22
C PRO A 5 20.11 15.41 -5.04
N GLU A 6 21.03 15.98 -4.27
CA GLU A 6 21.63 15.34 -3.09
C GLU A 6 20.60 15.10 -2.00
N HIS A 7 19.66 16.04 -1.76
CA HIS A 7 18.59 15.86 -0.79
C HIS A 7 17.63 14.75 -1.24
N SER A 8 17.32 14.66 -2.52
CA SER A 8 16.46 13.60 -3.07
C SER A 8 17.11 12.23 -2.94
N GLN A 9 18.42 12.15 -3.20
CA GLN A 9 19.17 10.90 -3.03
C GLN A 9 19.28 10.49 -1.56
N THR A 10 19.49 11.43 -0.66
CA THR A 10 19.50 11.18 0.78
C THR A 10 18.13 10.66 1.26
N ALA A 11 17.03 11.27 0.80
CA ALA A 11 15.70 10.82 1.14
C ALA A 11 15.40 9.39 0.62
N LEU A 12 15.83 9.07 -0.60
CA LEU A 12 15.74 7.72 -1.16
C LEU A 12 16.52 6.70 -0.29
N ARG A 13 17.76 7.02 0.03
CA ARG A 13 18.60 6.16 0.87
C ARG A 13 18.00 5.92 2.25
N ILE A 14 17.44 6.95 2.90
CA ILE A 14 16.74 6.81 4.19
C ILE A 14 15.55 5.86 4.05
N ALA A 15 14.77 5.98 2.97
CA ALA A 15 13.65 5.09 2.71
C ALA A 15 14.10 3.63 2.50
N GLU A 16 15.15 3.41 1.71
CA GLU A 16 15.71 2.07 1.45
C GLU A 16 16.25 1.43 2.73
N GLU A 17 16.96 2.17 3.57
CA GLU A 17 17.48 1.67 4.85
C GLU A 17 16.38 1.49 5.91
N GLY A 18 15.25 2.18 5.77
CA GLY A 18 14.10 2.09 6.68
C GLY A 18 13.14 0.91 6.38
N ILE A 19 13.26 0.27 5.22
CA ILE A 19 12.41 -0.87 4.87
C ILE A 19 12.94 -2.14 5.54
N VAL A 20 12.05 -2.85 6.26
CA VAL A 20 12.39 -4.10 6.94
C VAL A 20 11.77 -5.28 6.21
N LEU A 21 12.61 -6.23 5.78
CA LEU A 21 12.17 -7.50 5.21
C LEU A 21 11.79 -8.47 6.34
N LEU A 22 10.50 -8.71 6.53
CA LEU A 22 10.00 -9.60 7.58
C LEU A 22 9.96 -11.06 7.15
N LYS A 23 9.67 -11.32 5.86
CA LYS A 23 9.51 -12.68 5.33
C LYS A 23 9.82 -12.74 3.84
N ASN A 24 10.59 -13.75 3.42
CA ASN A 24 10.86 -14.05 2.02
C ASN A 24 11.24 -15.53 1.86
N ASP A 25 10.44 -16.44 2.42
CA ASP A 25 10.77 -17.87 2.53
C ASP A 25 10.93 -18.56 1.16
N ASN A 26 10.17 -18.13 0.15
CA ASN A 26 10.20 -18.73 -1.19
C ASN A 26 11.07 -17.94 -2.18
N ASN A 27 11.88 -17.01 -1.72
CA ASN A 27 12.70 -16.13 -2.55
C ASN A 27 11.90 -15.42 -3.67
N LEU A 28 10.67 -15.01 -3.36
CA LEU A 28 9.83 -14.24 -4.29
C LEU A 28 10.48 -12.89 -4.59
N LEU A 29 11.07 -12.27 -3.58
CA LEU A 29 11.85 -11.03 -3.72
C LEU A 29 13.33 -11.34 -3.99
N PRO A 30 13.99 -10.58 -4.87
CA PRO A 30 13.45 -9.48 -5.68
C PRO A 30 12.56 -9.97 -6.83
N VAL A 31 11.51 -9.20 -7.13
CA VAL A 31 10.61 -9.47 -8.27
C VAL A 31 11.25 -8.90 -9.54
N ALA A 32 11.86 -9.76 -10.33
CA ALA A 32 12.56 -9.35 -11.55
C ALA A 32 11.57 -8.90 -12.65
N PRO A 33 11.75 -7.71 -13.26
CA PRO A 33 10.80 -7.14 -14.23
C PRO A 33 10.56 -8.00 -15.48
N GLU A 34 11.58 -8.76 -15.89
CA GLU A 34 11.52 -9.63 -17.07
C GLU A 34 10.77 -10.93 -16.82
N LYS A 35 10.61 -11.34 -15.56
CA LYS A 35 10.01 -12.62 -15.19
C LYS A 35 8.48 -12.63 -15.29
N TYR A 36 7.85 -11.48 -15.10
CA TYR A 36 6.41 -11.36 -14.95
C TYR A 36 5.80 -10.47 -16.03
N THR A 37 4.66 -10.89 -16.57
CA THR A 37 3.93 -10.20 -17.64
C THR A 37 2.63 -9.59 -17.16
N SER A 38 2.06 -10.10 -16.08
CA SER A 38 0.81 -9.62 -15.49
C SER A 38 0.98 -9.39 -13.99
N ILE A 39 0.81 -8.14 -13.57
CA ILE A 39 1.02 -7.68 -12.21
C ILE A 39 -0.28 -7.08 -11.67
N ALA A 40 -0.80 -7.62 -10.58
CA ALA A 40 -1.90 -7.00 -9.86
C ALA A 40 -1.37 -6.14 -8.71
N VAL A 41 -1.95 -4.98 -8.51
CA VAL A 41 -1.61 -4.07 -7.41
C VAL A 41 -2.87 -3.71 -6.65
N PHE A 42 -2.84 -3.89 -5.33
CA PHE A 42 -3.96 -3.61 -4.45
C PHE A 42 -3.57 -2.68 -3.30
N GLY A 43 -4.57 -2.06 -2.73
CA GLY A 43 -4.47 -1.26 -1.52
C GLY A 43 -4.43 0.24 -1.77
N GLU A 44 -5.01 0.97 -0.83
CA GLU A 44 -5.08 2.44 -0.87
C GLU A 44 -3.68 3.07 -0.85
N ASN A 45 -2.77 2.49 -0.05
CA ASN A 45 -1.42 3.01 0.11
C ASN A 45 -0.56 2.90 -1.17
N ALA A 46 -1.02 2.15 -2.18
CA ALA A 46 -0.38 2.14 -3.49
C ALA A 46 -0.44 3.50 -4.21
N VAL A 47 -1.49 4.28 -3.96
CA VAL A 47 -1.76 5.55 -4.65
C VAL A 47 -1.82 6.76 -3.72
N LYS A 48 -1.90 6.53 -2.40
CA LYS A 48 -2.07 7.60 -1.42
C LYS A 48 -0.75 8.31 -1.14
N SER A 49 -0.80 9.62 -1.11
CA SER A 49 0.28 10.44 -0.56
C SER A 49 0.41 10.26 0.95
N LEU A 50 1.57 9.81 1.41
CA LEU A 50 1.84 9.58 2.83
C LEU A 50 2.91 10.49 3.42
N THR A 51 3.41 11.46 2.66
CA THR A 51 4.38 12.48 3.13
C THR A 51 3.73 13.51 4.05
N LEU A 52 2.40 13.61 4.04
CA LEU A 52 1.67 14.49 4.95
C LEU A 52 1.53 13.83 6.33
N GLY A 53 2.10 14.47 7.35
CA GLY A 53 1.90 14.05 8.73
C GLY A 53 0.48 14.27 9.25
N GLY A 54 -0.25 15.16 8.62
CA GLY A 54 -1.54 15.66 9.07
C GLY A 54 -1.42 16.70 10.19
N GLY A 55 -2.44 17.52 10.37
CA GLY A 55 -2.45 18.57 11.39
C GLY A 55 -1.24 19.51 11.28
N SER A 56 -0.56 19.74 12.40
CA SER A 56 0.62 20.62 12.48
C SER A 56 1.84 20.08 11.72
N SER A 57 1.88 18.81 11.40
CA SER A 57 2.97 18.18 10.64
C SER A 57 2.71 18.07 9.14
N SER A 58 1.67 18.73 8.63
CA SER A 58 1.40 18.80 7.19
C SER A 58 2.49 19.56 6.45
N LEU A 59 3.10 18.92 5.48
CA LEU A 59 4.14 19.49 4.63
C LEU A 59 3.62 19.71 3.21
N LYS A 60 4.02 20.84 2.59
CA LYS A 60 3.92 21.04 1.15
C LYS A 60 5.17 20.50 0.48
N VAL A 61 5.09 19.32 -0.07
CA VAL A 61 6.19 18.72 -0.83
C VAL A 61 6.17 19.18 -2.28
N LYS A 62 7.32 19.18 -2.93
CA LYS A 62 7.45 19.57 -4.33
C LYS A 62 6.87 18.51 -5.27
N TYR A 63 7.06 17.25 -4.93
CA TYR A 63 6.54 16.08 -5.63
C TYR A 63 6.51 14.89 -4.67
N GLU A 64 5.70 13.92 -5.00
CA GLU A 64 5.66 12.61 -4.36
C GLU A 64 5.76 11.54 -5.45
N VAL A 65 6.24 10.38 -5.09
CA VAL A 65 6.21 9.20 -5.95
C VAL A 65 5.45 8.12 -5.19
N SER A 66 4.28 7.77 -5.68
CA SER A 66 3.51 6.68 -5.08
C SER A 66 4.13 5.32 -5.41
N PRO A 67 3.89 4.28 -4.60
CA PRO A 67 4.31 2.92 -4.92
C PRO A 67 3.84 2.45 -6.31
N LEU A 68 2.61 2.79 -6.69
CA LEU A 68 2.08 2.45 -8.02
C LEU A 68 2.86 3.12 -9.14
N GLU A 69 3.20 4.41 -9.01
CA GLU A 69 4.04 5.11 -9.99
C GLU A 69 5.44 4.48 -10.10
N GLY A 70 6.02 4.08 -8.97
CA GLY A 70 7.29 3.37 -8.92
C GLY A 70 7.22 2.03 -9.67
N LEU A 71 6.17 1.24 -9.44
CA LEU A 71 5.96 -0.02 -10.15
C LEU A 71 5.71 0.19 -11.65
N VAL A 72 4.90 1.19 -12.02
CA VAL A 72 4.66 1.53 -13.43
C VAL A 72 5.96 1.91 -14.14
N LYS A 73 6.82 2.66 -13.48
CA LYS A 73 8.14 3.03 -14.03
C LYS A 73 9.05 1.81 -14.21
N MET A 74 8.99 0.86 -13.29
CA MET A 74 9.86 -0.33 -13.29
C MET A 74 9.37 -1.41 -14.26
N TYR A 75 8.08 -1.71 -14.27
CA TYR A 75 7.51 -2.85 -15.00
C TYR A 75 6.80 -2.50 -16.31
N GLY A 76 6.42 -1.24 -16.49
CA GLY A 76 5.58 -0.77 -17.60
C GLY A 76 4.09 -0.80 -17.25
N LYS A 77 3.37 0.23 -17.69
CA LYS A 77 1.94 0.44 -17.40
C LYS A 77 1.06 -0.71 -17.90
N ASP A 78 1.40 -1.25 -19.05
CA ASP A 78 0.57 -2.28 -19.72
C ASP A 78 0.52 -3.61 -18.96
N LYS A 79 1.53 -3.87 -18.13
CA LYS A 79 1.60 -5.07 -17.28
C LYS A 79 0.80 -4.94 -15.98
N ILE A 80 0.40 -3.73 -15.58
CA ILE A 80 -0.14 -3.45 -14.25
C ILE A 80 -1.65 -3.29 -14.27
N ARG A 81 -2.33 -3.99 -13.38
CA ARG A 81 -3.75 -3.83 -13.04
C ARG A 81 -3.86 -3.38 -11.59
N TYR A 82 -4.38 -2.17 -11.38
CA TYR A 82 -4.63 -1.64 -10.04
C TYR A 82 -6.11 -1.73 -9.68
N SER A 83 -6.37 -2.11 -8.44
CA SER A 83 -7.68 -1.98 -7.79
C SER A 83 -7.47 -1.71 -6.31
N MET A 84 -8.34 -0.93 -5.68
CA MET A 84 -8.25 -0.71 -4.23
C MET A 84 -8.46 -2.01 -3.45
N GLY A 85 -9.41 -2.84 -3.86
CA GLY A 85 -9.72 -4.14 -3.24
C GLY A 85 -10.56 -4.04 -1.95
N TYR A 86 -10.63 -2.90 -1.34
CA TYR A 86 -11.46 -2.58 -0.17
C TYR A 86 -11.86 -1.11 -0.20
N SER A 87 -12.94 -0.76 0.48
CA SER A 87 -13.30 0.65 0.66
C SER A 87 -12.61 1.20 1.90
N SER A 88 -11.88 2.28 1.74
CA SER A 88 -11.23 2.96 2.85
C SER A 88 -12.18 3.90 3.60
N GLY A 89 -11.83 4.26 4.80
CA GLY A 89 -12.58 5.23 5.60
C GLY A 89 -12.28 6.68 5.23
N PRO A 90 -12.97 7.62 5.87
CA PRO A 90 -12.73 9.05 5.68
C PRO A 90 -11.30 9.42 6.14
N SER A 91 -10.71 10.42 5.49
CA SER A 91 -9.50 11.04 5.99
C SER A 91 -9.73 11.70 7.35
N ALA A 92 -8.73 11.66 8.23
CA ALA A 92 -8.82 12.33 9.53
C ALA A 92 -8.80 13.87 9.41
N TYR A 93 -8.19 14.38 8.35
CA TYR A 93 -7.91 15.81 8.18
C TYR A 93 -8.69 16.44 7.02
N ASP A 94 -9.16 15.65 6.09
CA ASP A 94 -10.00 16.12 4.98
C ASP A 94 -11.47 15.91 5.30
N LYS A 95 -12.29 16.87 4.92
CA LYS A 95 -13.75 16.76 5.06
C LYS A 95 -14.38 15.88 3.97
N VAL A 96 -13.57 15.29 3.11
CA VAL A 96 -14.05 14.43 2.03
C VAL A 96 -14.38 13.05 2.60
N VAL A 97 -15.66 12.72 2.54
CA VAL A 97 -16.13 11.36 2.85
C VAL A 97 -16.12 10.58 1.53
N PRO A 98 -15.34 9.50 1.43
CA PRO A 98 -15.36 8.68 0.23
C PRO A 98 -16.74 8.05 0.02
N PRO A 99 -17.13 7.74 -1.22
CA PRO A 99 -18.39 7.05 -1.49
C PRO A 99 -18.40 5.70 -0.76
N VAL A 100 -19.57 5.33 -0.26
CA VAL A 100 -19.77 4.00 0.34
C VAL A 100 -19.81 2.98 -0.81
N GLU A 101 -18.78 2.16 -0.89
CA GLU A 101 -18.67 1.10 -1.87
C GLU A 101 -19.03 -0.25 -1.24
N ASN A 102 -19.54 -1.17 -2.08
CA ASN A 102 -19.85 -2.52 -1.62
C ASN A 102 -18.55 -3.33 -1.42
N GLN A 103 -18.17 -3.57 -0.17
CA GLN A 103 -16.95 -4.27 0.22
C GLN A 103 -16.84 -5.68 -0.40
N ASP A 104 -17.93 -6.41 -0.48
CA ASP A 104 -17.92 -7.77 -1.05
C ASP A 104 -17.72 -7.75 -2.58
N SER A 105 -18.26 -6.73 -3.25
CA SER A 105 -18.02 -6.51 -4.68
C SER A 105 -16.56 -6.17 -4.97
N LEU A 106 -15.97 -5.27 -4.17
CA LEU A 106 -14.55 -4.91 -4.27
C LEU A 106 -13.65 -6.11 -4.02
N LEU A 107 -13.92 -6.87 -2.98
CA LEU A 107 -13.19 -8.09 -2.65
C LEU A 107 -13.27 -9.11 -3.79
N LYS A 108 -14.46 -9.38 -4.31
CA LYS A 108 -14.65 -10.33 -5.42
C LYS A 108 -13.89 -9.91 -6.68
N SER A 109 -13.95 -8.63 -7.03
CA SER A 109 -13.19 -8.08 -8.16
C SER A 109 -11.69 -8.22 -7.95
N ALA A 110 -11.19 -7.93 -6.75
CA ALA A 110 -9.77 -8.05 -6.44
C ALA A 110 -9.29 -9.51 -6.52
N VAL A 111 -10.06 -10.47 -6.02
CA VAL A 111 -9.74 -11.90 -6.10
C VAL A 111 -9.71 -12.38 -7.56
N ASP A 112 -10.64 -11.94 -8.39
CA ASP A 112 -10.65 -12.25 -9.83
C ASP A 112 -9.39 -11.70 -10.53
N ILE A 113 -9.02 -10.45 -10.26
CA ILE A 113 -7.81 -9.84 -10.81
C ILE A 113 -6.55 -10.59 -10.33
N ALA A 114 -6.47 -10.91 -9.03
CA ALA A 114 -5.33 -11.60 -8.43
C ALA A 114 -5.14 -13.01 -9.01
N SER A 115 -6.23 -13.72 -9.30
CA SER A 115 -6.18 -15.09 -9.87
C SER A 115 -5.60 -15.14 -11.28
N LYS A 116 -5.58 -14.02 -11.99
CA LYS A 116 -5.10 -13.88 -13.39
C LYS A 116 -3.72 -13.24 -13.47
N ALA A 117 -3.16 -12.81 -12.35
CA ALA A 117 -1.86 -12.16 -12.30
C ALA A 117 -0.73 -13.17 -12.01
N ASP A 118 0.43 -12.94 -12.59
CA ASP A 118 1.64 -13.72 -12.31
C ASP A 118 2.17 -13.43 -10.90
N VAL A 119 2.07 -12.16 -10.48
CA VAL A 119 2.50 -11.67 -9.16
C VAL A 119 1.57 -10.56 -8.68
N VAL A 120 1.37 -10.49 -7.39
CA VAL A 120 0.51 -9.52 -6.72
C VAL A 120 1.35 -8.66 -5.77
N PHE A 121 1.12 -7.35 -5.78
CA PHE A 121 1.60 -6.42 -4.76
C PHE A 121 0.42 -5.86 -3.99
N PHE A 122 0.46 -5.95 -2.69
CA PHE A 122 -0.49 -5.32 -1.79
C PHE A 122 0.21 -4.22 -0.98
N PHE A 123 -0.25 -3.00 -1.10
CA PHE A 123 0.23 -1.85 -0.33
C PHE A 123 -0.85 -1.43 0.67
N GLY A 124 -0.64 -1.76 1.93
CA GLY A 124 -1.60 -1.53 2.99
C GLY A 124 -0.98 -1.02 4.28
N GLY A 125 -1.64 -1.29 5.37
CA GLY A 125 -1.26 -0.81 6.69
C GLY A 125 -2.13 0.36 7.14
N LEU A 126 -1.51 1.31 7.81
CA LEU A 126 -2.14 2.52 8.34
C LEU A 126 -1.79 3.71 7.44
N ASN A 127 -2.66 4.72 7.36
CA ASN A 127 -2.50 5.79 6.37
C ASN A 127 -3.08 7.14 6.77
N LYS A 128 -3.22 7.39 8.07
CA LYS A 128 -3.76 8.65 8.62
C LYS A 128 -5.23 8.93 8.27
N ASN A 129 -5.98 7.90 7.89
CA ASN A 129 -7.42 7.99 7.91
C ASN A 129 -7.92 8.01 9.36
N GLN A 130 -9.18 8.35 9.55
CA GLN A 130 -9.77 8.46 10.88
C GLN A 130 -9.57 7.17 11.69
N TYR A 131 -9.12 7.28 12.92
CA TYR A 131 -8.78 6.17 13.82
C TYR A 131 -7.62 5.29 13.37
N GLN A 132 -6.70 5.84 12.58
CA GLN A 132 -5.50 5.17 12.14
C GLN A 132 -4.28 6.07 12.29
N ASP A 133 -3.50 5.91 13.34
CA ASP A 133 -2.23 6.61 13.57
C ASP A 133 -2.25 8.10 13.16
N CYS A 134 -3.27 8.84 13.54
CA CYS A 134 -3.36 10.27 13.30
C CYS A 134 -3.30 11.05 14.60
N GLU A 135 -2.86 12.31 14.53
CA GLU A 135 -2.85 13.20 15.69
C GLU A 135 -4.28 13.33 16.26
N GLY A 136 -4.41 13.07 17.55
CA GLY A 136 -5.70 13.16 18.26
C GLY A 136 -6.69 12.02 17.99
N GLY A 137 -6.28 10.96 17.31
CA GLY A 137 -7.15 9.84 17.00
C GLY A 137 -6.44 8.49 16.97
N ASP A 138 -6.42 7.79 18.11
CA ASP A 138 -5.83 6.47 18.21
C ASP A 138 -6.71 5.41 17.55
N ARG A 139 -6.09 4.40 16.98
CA ARG A 139 -6.81 3.21 16.50
C ARG A 139 -7.29 2.36 17.69
N LYS A 140 -8.33 1.57 17.46
CA LYS A 140 -8.99 0.77 18.49
C LYS A 140 -8.64 -0.73 18.43
N SER A 141 -7.91 -1.16 17.40
CA SER A 141 -7.55 -2.56 17.16
C SER A 141 -6.16 -2.69 16.62
N TYR A 142 -5.49 -3.81 16.87
CA TYR A 142 -4.25 -4.20 16.20
C TYR A 142 -4.48 -4.75 14.80
N ASP A 143 -5.71 -5.09 14.42
CA ASP A 143 -6.04 -5.55 13.09
C ASP A 143 -5.83 -4.44 12.05
N LEU A 144 -5.46 -4.84 10.84
CA LEU A 144 -5.44 -3.92 9.71
C LEU A 144 -6.88 -3.45 9.43
N PRO A 145 -7.09 -2.13 9.28
CA PRO A 145 -8.42 -1.56 9.13
C PRO A 145 -9.06 -1.90 7.77
N PHE A 146 -10.37 -1.64 7.67
CA PHE A 146 -11.14 -1.73 6.42
C PHE A 146 -11.13 -3.09 5.71
N GLY A 147 -10.95 -4.18 6.46
CA GLY A 147 -10.98 -5.52 5.89
C GLY A 147 -9.72 -5.93 5.12
N GLN A 148 -8.61 -5.23 5.29
CA GLN A 148 -7.34 -5.57 4.64
C GLN A 148 -6.89 -7.00 4.94
N ASN A 149 -7.00 -7.48 6.18
CA ASN A 149 -6.67 -8.86 6.54
C ASN A 149 -7.50 -9.88 5.75
N ARG A 150 -8.80 -9.61 5.57
CA ARG A 150 -9.68 -10.46 4.76
C ARG A 150 -9.24 -10.47 3.30
N LEU A 151 -8.95 -9.32 2.71
CA LEU A 151 -8.46 -9.19 1.33
C LEU A 151 -7.18 -10.00 1.13
N ILE A 152 -6.18 -9.84 1.99
CA ILE A 152 -4.91 -10.56 1.93
C ILE A 152 -5.17 -12.07 1.99
N SER A 153 -6.00 -12.53 2.93
CA SER A 153 -6.32 -13.95 3.10
C SER A 153 -7.02 -14.54 1.88
N GLU A 154 -7.94 -13.80 1.26
CA GLU A 154 -8.64 -14.27 0.06
C GLU A 154 -7.72 -14.28 -1.18
N ILE A 155 -6.84 -13.29 -1.33
CA ILE A 155 -5.82 -13.28 -2.38
C ILE A 155 -4.88 -14.48 -2.25
N LEU A 156 -4.40 -14.79 -1.04
CA LEU A 156 -3.52 -15.93 -0.78
C LEU A 156 -4.12 -17.30 -1.15
N LYS A 157 -5.44 -17.41 -1.24
CA LYS A 157 -6.09 -18.65 -1.70
C LYS A 157 -5.93 -18.87 -3.21
N VAL A 158 -5.82 -17.80 -3.98
CA VAL A 158 -5.79 -17.85 -5.45
C VAL A 158 -4.43 -17.52 -6.06
N ASN A 159 -3.57 -16.79 -5.32
CA ASN A 159 -2.22 -16.44 -5.78
C ASN A 159 -1.23 -16.45 -4.62
N LYS A 160 -0.23 -17.33 -4.70
CA LYS A 160 0.84 -17.45 -3.69
C LYS A 160 2.00 -16.48 -3.90
N ASN A 161 2.12 -15.91 -5.10
CA ASN A 161 3.12 -14.91 -5.42
C ASN A 161 2.64 -13.53 -4.96
N LEU A 162 2.46 -13.35 -3.66
CA LEU A 162 1.95 -12.12 -3.04
C LEU A 162 3.04 -11.43 -2.24
N VAL A 163 3.40 -10.23 -2.67
CA VAL A 163 4.26 -9.29 -1.94
C VAL A 163 3.37 -8.35 -1.14
N ILE A 164 3.54 -8.31 0.17
CA ILE A 164 2.80 -7.44 1.07
C ILE A 164 3.73 -6.36 1.60
N VAL A 165 3.38 -5.10 1.37
CA VAL A 165 4.09 -3.92 1.87
C VAL A 165 3.18 -3.18 2.82
N LEU A 166 3.59 -3.08 4.09
CA LEU A 166 2.82 -2.40 5.13
C LEU A 166 3.51 -1.10 5.56
N THR A 167 2.72 -0.04 5.61
CA THR A 167 3.10 1.21 6.26
C THR A 167 2.44 1.27 7.64
N SER A 168 3.23 1.42 8.69
CA SER A 168 2.69 1.50 10.05
C SER A 168 3.66 2.24 10.97
N GLY A 169 3.15 3.12 11.81
CA GLY A 169 3.92 3.81 12.85
C GLY A 169 4.07 2.97 14.13
N ASN A 170 3.32 1.89 14.26
CA ASN A 170 3.36 0.98 15.40
C ASN A 170 2.94 -0.45 15.01
N ALA A 171 2.89 -1.37 15.96
CA ALA A 171 2.61 -2.78 15.73
C ALA A 171 1.20 -3.02 15.14
N VAL A 172 1.10 -3.92 14.17
CA VAL A 172 -0.16 -4.40 13.56
C VAL A 172 -0.21 -5.92 13.57
N ALA A 173 -1.40 -6.48 13.66
CA ALA A 173 -1.60 -7.93 13.55
C ALA A 173 -1.46 -8.38 12.08
N MET A 174 -0.73 -9.47 11.89
CA MET A 174 -0.47 -10.10 10.59
C MET A 174 -0.85 -11.58 10.63
N PRO A 175 -2.15 -11.93 10.75
CA PRO A 175 -2.57 -13.32 10.96
C PRO A 175 -2.32 -14.25 9.75
N TRP A 176 -1.92 -13.70 8.64
CA TRP A 176 -1.63 -14.38 7.38
C TRP A 176 -0.14 -14.61 7.10
N ILE A 177 0.77 -14.17 8.00
CA ILE A 177 2.23 -14.28 7.84
C ILE A 177 2.76 -15.71 8.06
#